data_900c0c3f9d349644aba2ef570a87427e
#
_entry.id   900c0c3f9d349644aba2ef570a87427e
#
_cell.length_a   1.000
_cell.length_b   1.000
_cell.length_c   1.000
_cell.angle_alpha   90.00
_cell.angle_beta   90.00
_cell.angle_gamma   90.00
#
_symmetry.space_group_name_H-M   'P 1'
#
loop_
_entity.id
_entity.type
_entity.pdbx_description
1 polymer ?
#
loop_
_entity_poly.entity_id
_entity_poly.type
_entity_poly.pdbx_seq_one_letter_code
_entity_poly.pdbx_strand_id
1 'polypeptide(L)'
;MASVQSGDFVFRSRMPPAAAHVLPPSAPTRAFGRYTLRALIGKSESTMTWLALDAHTAQELMLTMPRVPPAKPQALAQWLVEARRAARLDHPSIATVIACDAFEQWPYVAVDRRVGTTLDEWLAQHPRPQNDEMAQWLGGVLRGLAFAHDAGIAHGDVQPHQILLDERGEARVMAFAVGTGATEAASPVARDATTALDPRSLRRHRLATERDVLAAGLILHGLLAGQPAAGSHDTAKAIEQMAPQGREVVRLPWTTPQPVPEALRAIVNRSTSAQLRLRYRSARTFLGALDGWREAVAGDEGGPVALLIDRLRTVGHLPALPGLAARVSRVTNIESQRTDEIAQSLLPDMALSFELLRTLNSAQVQGTQIPGNGPVLTLRRVVALVGVNGVRLAANSLRQWPGPLDDAGARGLRSAMERVRLAGHAAQALRPAGYDAEVVYLVAVLQNLGRLLLRYHFADEATQIDDLVRPEPAPLQPTTARPAAAEHAGLSQDAASFAVLGVDYESFGGIVARHWGLGDDVLHMIRRLAPTQPVRKPDSDADLLRIVASAANEAVDALELGSAPKVAAALALVVKRYARTLRIDGKALNIALKEARELLRSSGRAPAAKVTSLTPALVTTVGAASFPT
;
A
#
# COMPACT_ATOMS: atom_id res chain seq x y z
N MET A 1 -16.15 -48.79 -9.29
CA MET A 1 -15.69 -48.35 -10.60
C MET A 1 -16.65 -47.26 -11.08
N ALA A 2 -16.25 -46.01 -10.98
CA ALA A 2 -16.74 -44.85 -11.72
C ALA A 2 -15.90 -43.66 -11.26
N SER A 3 -14.89 -43.31 -12.03
CA SER A 3 -14.02 -42.16 -11.84
C SER A 3 -14.77 -40.89 -12.24
N VAL A 4 -14.87 -39.94 -11.32
CA VAL A 4 -15.31 -38.57 -11.65
C VAL A 4 -14.06 -37.75 -11.93
N GLN A 5 -13.90 -37.37 -13.19
CA GLN A 5 -12.91 -36.40 -13.64
C GLN A 5 -13.34 -35.00 -13.20
N SER A 6 -12.48 -34.34 -12.45
CA SER A 6 -12.54 -32.91 -12.18
C SER A 6 -12.19 -32.15 -13.47
N GLY A 7 -13.18 -31.49 -14.04
CA GLY A 7 -12.98 -30.58 -15.17
C GLY A 7 -12.68 -29.18 -14.67
N ASP A 8 -11.45 -28.71 -14.88
CA ASP A 8 -11.05 -27.30 -14.74
C ASP A 8 -11.82 -26.43 -15.75
N PHE A 9 -12.79 -25.69 -15.27
CA PHE A 9 -13.43 -24.63 -16.05
C PHE A 9 -12.68 -23.32 -15.85
N VAL A 10 -11.61 -23.12 -16.60
CA VAL A 10 -11.03 -21.80 -16.83
C VAL A 10 -11.90 -21.10 -17.86
N PHE A 11 -12.79 -20.21 -17.42
CA PHE A 11 -13.50 -19.28 -18.31
C PHE A 11 -12.51 -18.24 -18.84
N ARG A 12 -11.79 -18.59 -19.91
CA ARG A 12 -11.12 -17.59 -20.77
C ARG A 12 -12.22 -17.00 -21.68
N SER A 13 -12.75 -15.84 -21.30
CA SER A 13 -13.53 -15.01 -22.19
C SER A 13 -12.61 -14.51 -23.31
N ARG A 14 -12.64 -15.19 -24.47
CA ARG A 14 -12.02 -14.68 -25.70
C ARG A 14 -12.88 -13.50 -26.17
N MET A 15 -12.29 -12.30 -26.24
CA MET A 15 -12.90 -11.19 -26.97
C MET A 15 -13.15 -11.64 -28.42
N PRO A 16 -14.32 -11.33 -29.00
CA PRO A 16 -14.56 -11.59 -30.41
C PRO A 16 -13.58 -10.77 -31.26
N PRO A 17 -13.14 -11.29 -32.42
CA PRO A 17 -12.27 -10.54 -33.32
C PRO A 17 -12.94 -9.21 -33.69
N ALA A 18 -12.13 -8.14 -33.76
CA ALA A 18 -12.59 -6.79 -34.06
C ALA A 18 -13.49 -6.81 -35.30
N ALA A 19 -14.79 -6.61 -35.10
CA ALA A 19 -15.74 -6.48 -36.18
C ALA A 19 -15.33 -5.27 -37.01
N ALA A 20 -15.17 -5.45 -38.33
CA ALA A 20 -14.91 -4.37 -39.24
C ALA A 20 -16.01 -3.30 -39.04
N HIS A 21 -15.63 -2.14 -38.53
CA HIS A 21 -16.55 -1.03 -38.34
C HIS A 21 -17.17 -0.61 -39.67
N VAL A 22 -18.44 -0.93 -39.83
CA VAL A 22 -19.26 -0.28 -40.87
C VAL A 22 -19.59 1.11 -40.35
N LEU A 23 -18.78 2.10 -40.75
CA LEU A 23 -19.05 3.50 -40.50
C LEU A 23 -20.35 3.91 -41.20
N PRO A 24 -21.20 4.77 -40.60
CA PRO A 24 -22.37 5.32 -41.28
C PRO A 24 -21.93 6.05 -42.54
N PRO A 25 -22.75 6.01 -43.63
CA PRO A 25 -22.37 6.58 -44.91
C PRO A 25 -22.17 8.10 -44.83
N SER A 26 -20.98 8.57 -45.32
CA SER A 26 -20.63 9.93 -45.68
C SER A 26 -20.58 10.99 -44.58
N ALA A 27 -19.61 10.89 -43.66
CA ALA A 27 -19.01 12.13 -43.16
C ALA A 27 -18.07 12.71 -44.24
N PRO A 28 -17.99 14.05 -44.45
CA PRO A 28 -17.13 14.65 -45.45
C PRO A 28 -15.67 14.28 -45.15
N THR A 29 -15.06 13.47 -45.99
CA THR A 29 -13.65 13.11 -45.91
C THR A 29 -12.81 14.34 -46.19
N ARG A 30 -11.86 14.67 -45.29
CA ARG A 30 -10.96 15.82 -45.43
C ARG A 30 -9.56 15.34 -45.74
N ALA A 31 -8.98 15.84 -46.83
CA ALA A 31 -7.58 15.57 -47.12
C ALA A 31 -6.65 16.28 -46.12
N PHE A 32 -5.64 15.58 -45.66
CA PHE A 32 -4.59 16.08 -44.76
C PHE A 32 -3.23 15.49 -45.18
N GLY A 33 -2.57 16.18 -46.10
CA GLY A 33 -1.38 15.65 -46.75
C GLY A 33 -1.65 14.33 -47.46
N ARG A 34 -0.88 13.29 -47.11
CA ARG A 34 -1.07 11.92 -47.62
C ARG A 34 -2.25 11.17 -46.99
N TYR A 35 -2.83 11.72 -45.92
CA TYR A 35 -3.89 11.08 -45.17
C TYR A 35 -5.28 11.63 -45.57
N THR A 36 -6.26 10.74 -45.48
CA THR A 36 -7.67 11.12 -45.60
C THR A 36 -8.31 10.95 -44.24
N LEU A 37 -8.70 12.06 -43.60
CA LEU A 37 -9.40 12.06 -42.30
C LEU A 37 -10.83 11.57 -42.54
N ARG A 38 -11.22 10.49 -41.81
CA ARG A 38 -12.53 9.82 -41.97
C ARG A 38 -13.48 10.19 -40.85
N ALA A 39 -13.06 10.11 -39.60
CA ALA A 39 -13.90 10.37 -38.44
C ALA A 39 -13.10 11.01 -37.32
N LEU A 40 -13.74 11.91 -36.57
CA LEU A 40 -13.17 12.42 -35.30
C LEU A 40 -13.46 11.39 -34.20
N ILE A 41 -12.43 10.75 -33.68
CA ILE A 41 -12.51 9.76 -32.60
C ILE A 41 -12.79 10.44 -31.27
N GLY A 42 -12.04 11.54 -30.98
CA GLY A 42 -12.21 12.29 -29.74
C GLY A 42 -11.46 13.61 -29.76
N LYS A 43 -11.83 14.50 -28.85
CA LYS A 43 -11.20 15.81 -28.67
C LYS A 43 -11.20 16.21 -27.20
N SER A 44 -10.13 16.91 -26.79
CA SER A 44 -10.01 17.59 -25.49
C SER A 44 -9.85 19.10 -25.69
N GLU A 45 -9.58 19.83 -24.62
CA GLU A 45 -9.15 21.23 -24.70
C GLU A 45 -7.82 21.39 -25.46
N SER A 46 -6.93 20.41 -25.40
CA SER A 46 -5.56 20.50 -25.93
C SER A 46 -5.38 19.75 -27.25
N THR A 47 -6.04 18.62 -27.45
CA THR A 47 -5.78 17.71 -28.59
C THR A 47 -7.06 17.26 -29.30
N MET A 48 -6.89 16.71 -30.49
CA MET A 48 -7.92 16.00 -31.24
C MET A 48 -7.32 14.77 -31.93
N THR A 49 -8.06 13.67 -31.92
CA THR A 49 -7.67 12.39 -32.53
C THR A 49 -8.62 12.03 -33.65
N TRP A 50 -8.10 11.77 -34.83
CA TRP A 50 -8.83 11.41 -36.04
C TRP A 50 -8.51 9.99 -36.47
N LEU A 51 -9.52 9.25 -36.90
CA LEU A 51 -9.34 8.07 -37.74
C LEU A 51 -9.00 8.56 -39.16
N ALA A 52 -7.87 8.09 -39.69
CA ALA A 52 -7.39 8.48 -41.00
C ALA A 52 -6.98 7.25 -41.82
N LEU A 53 -7.10 7.37 -43.13
CA LEU A 53 -6.55 6.40 -44.09
C LEU A 53 -5.29 6.98 -44.71
N ASP A 54 -4.19 6.22 -44.69
CA ASP A 54 -2.98 6.54 -45.46
C ASP A 54 -3.21 6.15 -46.93
N ALA A 55 -3.19 7.12 -47.85
CA ALA A 55 -3.40 6.89 -49.26
C ALA A 55 -2.32 6.03 -49.91
N HIS A 56 -1.11 5.98 -49.37
CA HIS A 56 0.00 5.20 -49.92
C HIS A 56 -0.02 3.73 -49.50
N THR A 57 -0.40 3.45 -48.26
CA THR A 57 -0.36 2.10 -47.68
C THR A 57 -1.73 1.46 -47.59
N ALA A 58 -2.82 2.22 -47.83
CA ALA A 58 -4.21 1.85 -47.56
C ALA A 58 -4.45 1.39 -46.11
N GLN A 59 -3.61 1.85 -45.17
CA GLN A 59 -3.67 1.51 -43.75
C GLN A 59 -4.49 2.53 -42.98
N GLU A 60 -5.36 2.06 -42.09
CA GLU A 60 -6.04 2.93 -41.13
C GLU A 60 -5.13 3.28 -39.95
N LEU A 61 -5.07 4.56 -39.64
CA LEU A 61 -4.23 5.15 -38.61
C LEU A 61 -5.07 6.04 -37.71
N MET A 62 -4.60 6.23 -36.48
CA MET A 62 -5.08 7.29 -35.60
C MET A 62 -4.08 8.43 -35.59
N LEU A 63 -4.53 9.59 -36.04
CA LEU A 63 -3.74 10.82 -36.02
C LEU A 63 -4.16 11.69 -34.85
N THR A 64 -3.25 11.94 -33.92
CA THR A 64 -3.47 12.90 -32.84
C THR A 64 -2.68 14.16 -33.12
N MET A 65 -3.35 15.31 -33.00
CA MET A 65 -2.78 16.63 -33.25
C MET A 65 -3.27 17.63 -32.19
N PRO A 66 -2.54 18.72 -31.93
CA PRO A 66 -3.02 19.79 -31.04
C PRO A 66 -4.26 20.46 -31.66
N ARG A 67 -5.16 20.98 -30.82
CA ARG A 67 -6.37 21.70 -31.30
C ARG A 67 -6.06 23.03 -31.97
N VAL A 68 -4.96 23.64 -31.58
CA VAL A 68 -4.47 24.90 -32.14
C VAL A 68 -3.05 24.66 -32.65
N PRO A 69 -2.78 24.91 -33.93
CA PRO A 69 -1.42 24.76 -34.47
C PRO A 69 -0.46 25.73 -33.80
N PRO A 70 0.82 25.40 -33.64
CA PRO A 70 1.84 26.34 -33.15
C PRO A 70 1.90 27.59 -34.04
N ALA A 71 1.76 28.77 -33.41
CA ALA A 71 1.67 30.03 -34.13
C ALA A 71 3.01 30.48 -34.80
N LYS A 72 4.13 29.91 -34.36
CA LYS A 72 5.48 30.28 -34.85
C LYS A 72 6.23 29.04 -35.34
N PRO A 73 7.04 29.17 -36.43
CA PRO A 73 7.85 28.06 -36.93
C PRO A 73 8.79 27.45 -35.86
N GLN A 74 9.31 28.29 -34.95
CA GLN A 74 10.16 27.83 -33.84
C GLN A 74 9.37 26.95 -32.86
N ALA A 75 8.12 27.30 -32.55
CA ALA A 75 7.26 26.52 -31.67
C ALA A 75 6.87 25.16 -32.32
N LEU A 76 6.67 25.16 -33.64
CA LEU A 76 6.45 23.92 -34.39
C LEU A 76 7.69 23.01 -34.37
N ALA A 77 8.88 23.58 -34.61
CA ALA A 77 10.13 22.83 -34.56
C ALA A 77 10.38 22.23 -33.16
N GLN A 78 10.11 22.99 -32.12
CA GLN A 78 10.23 22.52 -30.73
C GLN A 78 9.23 21.42 -30.43
N TRP A 79 7.96 21.57 -30.84
CA TRP A 79 6.93 20.55 -30.70
C TRP A 79 7.37 19.22 -31.36
N LEU A 80 7.89 19.28 -32.60
CA LEU A 80 8.39 18.12 -33.33
C LEU A 80 9.57 17.45 -32.62
N VAL A 81 10.45 18.21 -32.00
CA VAL A 81 11.57 17.65 -31.21
C VAL A 81 11.04 16.84 -30.01
N GLU A 82 10.11 17.41 -29.24
CA GLU A 82 9.54 16.73 -28.07
C GLU A 82 8.68 15.51 -28.47
N ALA A 83 7.86 15.63 -29.49
CA ALA A 83 7.05 14.52 -29.98
C ALA A 83 7.90 13.37 -30.58
N ARG A 84 8.97 13.70 -31.31
CA ARG A 84 9.93 12.68 -31.81
C ARG A 84 10.71 12.03 -30.67
N ARG A 85 10.98 12.74 -29.58
CA ARG A 85 11.57 12.18 -28.37
C ARG A 85 10.58 11.19 -27.72
N ALA A 86 9.31 11.57 -27.60
CA ALA A 86 8.27 10.69 -27.09
C ALA A 86 8.01 9.46 -27.99
N ALA A 87 8.13 9.64 -29.30
CA ALA A 87 7.99 8.54 -30.28
C ALA A 87 9.05 7.43 -30.15
N ARG A 88 10.14 7.67 -29.42
CA ARG A 88 11.18 6.65 -29.12
C ARG A 88 10.88 5.81 -27.89
N LEU A 89 9.80 6.08 -27.19
CA LEU A 89 9.37 5.25 -26.05
C LEU A 89 8.96 3.87 -26.57
N ASP A 90 9.64 2.84 -26.11
CA ASP A 90 9.35 1.43 -26.45
C ASP A 90 8.97 0.69 -25.17
N HIS A 91 7.67 0.41 -25.03
CA HIS A 91 7.12 -0.27 -23.86
C HIS A 91 5.80 -0.96 -24.23
N PRO A 92 5.50 -2.17 -23.70
CA PRO A 92 4.26 -2.91 -24.02
C PRO A 92 2.96 -2.12 -23.79
N SER A 93 2.94 -1.20 -22.82
CA SER A 93 1.78 -0.35 -22.51
C SER A 93 1.80 1.02 -23.21
N ILE A 94 2.67 1.21 -24.19
CA ILE A 94 2.73 2.43 -25.02
C ILE A 94 2.52 2.03 -26.47
N ALA A 95 1.64 2.74 -27.18
CA ALA A 95 1.40 2.50 -28.58
C ALA A 95 2.57 3.05 -29.45
N THR A 96 3.12 2.19 -30.29
CA THR A 96 4.25 2.55 -31.15
C THR A 96 3.83 3.61 -32.17
N VAL A 97 4.62 4.68 -32.26
CA VAL A 97 4.41 5.76 -33.21
C VAL A 97 4.96 5.36 -34.58
N ILE A 98 4.10 5.40 -35.61
CA ILE A 98 4.46 5.13 -37.00
C ILE A 98 5.04 6.36 -37.69
N ALA A 99 4.46 7.54 -37.43
CA ALA A 99 4.88 8.80 -38.04
C ALA A 99 4.70 9.95 -37.06
N CYS A 100 5.66 10.88 -37.07
CA CYS A 100 5.61 12.12 -36.34
C CYS A 100 6.12 13.23 -37.26
N ASP A 101 5.21 14.08 -37.76
CA ASP A 101 5.53 15.12 -38.74
C ASP A 101 4.53 16.26 -38.67
N ALA A 102 4.56 17.19 -39.61
CA ALA A 102 3.63 18.31 -39.76
C ALA A 102 3.13 18.44 -41.19
N PHE A 103 1.88 18.84 -41.34
CA PHE A 103 1.30 19.27 -42.61
C PHE A 103 0.64 20.65 -42.44
N GLU A 104 0.97 21.61 -43.29
CA GLU A 104 0.45 22.98 -43.21
C GLU A 104 0.48 23.59 -41.78
N GLN A 105 1.62 23.51 -41.11
CA GLN A 105 1.80 23.90 -39.70
C GLN A 105 1.04 23.09 -38.65
N TRP A 106 0.25 22.11 -39.04
CA TRP A 106 -0.39 21.19 -38.11
C TRP A 106 0.53 20.00 -37.84
N PRO A 107 1.15 19.94 -36.66
CA PRO A 107 1.93 18.77 -36.28
C PRO A 107 1.00 17.63 -35.87
N TYR A 108 1.44 16.39 -36.08
CA TYR A 108 0.69 15.19 -35.75
C TYR A 108 1.60 14.03 -35.33
N VAL A 109 1.00 13.11 -34.57
CA VAL A 109 1.54 11.79 -34.26
C VAL A 109 0.57 10.76 -34.80
N ALA A 110 1.06 9.78 -35.54
CA ALA A 110 0.29 8.70 -36.11
C ALA A 110 0.60 7.36 -35.45
N VAL A 111 -0.46 6.61 -35.07
CA VAL A 111 -0.40 5.28 -34.47
C VAL A 111 -1.25 4.32 -35.33
N ASP A 112 -0.84 3.04 -35.43
CA ASP A 112 -1.57 2.03 -36.17
C ASP A 112 -2.91 1.72 -35.50
N ARG A 113 -4.01 1.81 -36.26
CA ARG A 113 -5.36 1.47 -35.77
C ARG A 113 -5.47 -0.01 -35.36
N ARG A 114 -4.67 -0.89 -35.96
CA ARG A 114 -4.64 -2.32 -35.62
C ARG A 114 -4.12 -2.63 -34.22
N VAL A 115 -3.50 -1.67 -33.55
CA VAL A 115 -3.04 -1.82 -32.17
C VAL A 115 -4.22 -2.07 -31.22
N GLY A 116 -5.41 -1.50 -31.50
CA GLY A 116 -6.60 -1.69 -30.68
C GLY A 116 -7.71 -0.67 -30.97
N THR A 117 -8.82 -0.81 -30.26
CA THR A 117 -9.91 0.17 -30.21
C THR A 117 -9.69 1.15 -29.06
N THR A 118 -10.19 2.38 -29.18
CA THR A 118 -10.10 3.32 -28.05
C THR A 118 -11.03 2.90 -26.91
N LEU A 119 -10.69 3.30 -25.70
CA LEU A 119 -11.49 3.00 -24.51
C LEU A 119 -12.93 3.54 -24.66
N ASP A 120 -13.10 4.73 -25.25
CA ASP A 120 -14.42 5.30 -25.51
C ASP A 120 -15.24 4.45 -26.50
N GLU A 121 -14.62 3.98 -27.60
CA GLU A 121 -15.28 3.09 -28.57
C GLU A 121 -15.63 1.75 -27.95
N TRP A 122 -14.75 1.21 -27.10
CA TRP A 122 -14.98 -0.05 -26.40
C TRP A 122 -16.17 0.07 -25.44
N LEU A 123 -16.21 1.14 -24.63
CA LEU A 123 -17.30 1.40 -23.68
C LEU A 123 -18.65 1.63 -24.38
N ALA A 124 -18.66 2.21 -25.58
CA ALA A 124 -19.88 2.36 -26.36
C ALA A 124 -20.50 1.01 -26.74
N GLN A 125 -19.68 -0.03 -26.89
CA GLN A 125 -20.15 -1.39 -27.23
C GLN A 125 -20.36 -2.25 -25.97
N HIS A 126 -19.65 -1.99 -24.89
CA HIS A 126 -19.64 -2.75 -23.66
C HIS A 126 -19.87 -1.82 -22.44
N PRO A 127 -21.11 -1.40 -22.18
CA PRO A 127 -21.38 -0.33 -21.21
C PRO A 127 -21.21 -0.72 -19.73
N ARG A 128 -20.88 -1.98 -19.42
CA ARG A 128 -20.77 -2.49 -18.05
C ARG A 128 -19.54 -3.39 -17.85
N PRO A 129 -18.32 -2.84 -17.94
CA PRO A 129 -17.12 -3.61 -17.63
C PRO A 129 -17.06 -3.97 -16.14
N GLN A 130 -16.37 -5.09 -15.81
CA GLN A 130 -16.17 -5.51 -14.43
C GLN A 130 -15.11 -4.63 -13.74
N ASN A 131 -15.16 -4.55 -12.40
CA ASN A 131 -14.20 -3.75 -11.63
C ASN A 131 -12.75 -4.16 -11.88
N ASP A 132 -12.49 -5.47 -12.04
CA ASP A 132 -11.14 -5.98 -12.32
C ASP A 132 -10.67 -5.59 -13.73
N GLU A 133 -11.54 -5.65 -14.74
CA GLU A 133 -11.21 -5.21 -16.10
C GLU A 133 -10.83 -3.73 -16.13
N MET A 134 -11.64 -2.87 -15.47
CA MET A 134 -11.35 -1.44 -15.36
C MET A 134 -10.01 -1.16 -14.66
N ALA A 135 -9.73 -1.91 -13.60
CA ALA A 135 -8.46 -1.82 -12.89
C ALA A 135 -7.28 -2.33 -13.74
N GLN A 136 -7.46 -3.41 -14.52
CA GLN A 136 -6.46 -3.91 -15.47
C GLN A 136 -6.10 -2.87 -16.53
N TRP A 137 -7.09 -2.26 -17.15
CA TRP A 137 -6.87 -1.21 -18.17
C TRP A 137 -6.10 -0.04 -17.59
N LEU A 138 -6.53 0.44 -16.42
CA LEU A 138 -5.81 1.53 -15.78
C LEU A 138 -4.41 1.13 -15.32
N GLY A 139 -4.20 -0.10 -14.88
CA GLY A 139 -2.87 -0.65 -14.60
C GLY A 139 -1.95 -0.57 -15.81
N GLY A 140 -2.45 -0.90 -17.01
CA GLY A 140 -1.74 -0.70 -18.28
C GLY A 140 -1.38 0.76 -18.54
N VAL A 141 -2.35 1.65 -18.40
CA VAL A 141 -2.14 3.12 -18.52
C VAL A 141 -1.04 3.59 -17.58
N LEU A 142 -1.12 3.23 -16.29
CA LEU A 142 -0.15 3.63 -15.28
C LEU A 142 1.26 3.05 -15.52
N ARG A 143 1.38 1.84 -16.06
CA ARG A 143 2.68 1.28 -16.49
C ARG A 143 3.31 2.10 -17.61
N GLY A 144 2.53 2.45 -18.63
CA GLY A 144 2.99 3.31 -19.72
C GLY A 144 3.40 4.70 -19.25
N LEU A 145 2.58 5.33 -18.38
CA LEU A 145 2.89 6.63 -17.79
C LEU A 145 4.15 6.57 -16.90
N ALA A 146 4.29 5.55 -16.06
CA ALA A 146 5.47 5.40 -15.20
C ALA A 146 6.76 5.30 -16.01
N PHE A 147 6.76 4.50 -17.08
CA PHE A 147 7.90 4.36 -17.98
C PHE A 147 8.27 5.69 -18.66
N ALA A 148 7.27 6.42 -19.19
CA ALA A 148 7.48 7.71 -19.83
C ALA A 148 7.98 8.78 -18.84
N HIS A 149 7.41 8.82 -17.61
CA HIS A 149 7.81 9.75 -16.56
C HIS A 149 9.26 9.55 -16.14
N ASP A 150 9.72 8.28 -16.02
CA ASP A 150 11.13 7.97 -15.73
C ASP A 150 12.08 8.39 -16.86
N ALA A 151 11.60 8.35 -18.12
CA ALA A 151 12.33 8.88 -19.27
C ALA A 151 12.29 10.44 -19.35
N GLY A 152 11.67 11.10 -18.37
CA GLY A 152 11.51 12.55 -18.32
C GLY A 152 10.49 13.09 -19.33
N ILE A 153 9.47 12.30 -19.70
CA ILE A 153 8.41 12.65 -20.64
C ILE A 153 7.06 12.57 -19.93
N ALA A 154 6.33 13.67 -19.84
CA ALA A 154 4.94 13.70 -19.43
C ALA A 154 4.03 13.52 -20.65
N HIS A 155 2.85 12.96 -20.45
CA HIS A 155 1.84 12.81 -21.50
C HIS A 155 1.19 14.16 -21.84
N GLY A 156 0.77 14.89 -20.83
CA GLY A 156 0.22 16.23 -20.92
C GLY A 156 -1.26 16.33 -21.20
N ASP A 157 -1.91 15.26 -21.70
CA ASP A 157 -3.35 15.24 -22.00
C ASP A 157 -3.90 13.79 -22.02
N VAL A 158 -3.90 13.11 -20.89
CA VAL A 158 -4.43 11.73 -20.80
C VAL A 158 -5.93 11.73 -20.91
N GLN A 159 -6.47 11.12 -21.97
CA GLN A 159 -7.90 11.08 -22.30
C GLN A 159 -8.36 9.64 -22.61
N PRO A 160 -9.63 9.26 -22.39
CA PRO A 160 -10.12 7.91 -22.73
C PRO A 160 -9.93 7.54 -24.20
N HIS A 161 -10.12 8.48 -25.13
CA HIS A 161 -9.90 8.25 -26.57
C HIS A 161 -8.42 8.15 -26.99
N GLN A 162 -7.48 8.30 -26.05
CA GLN A 162 -6.04 8.10 -26.24
C GLN A 162 -5.52 6.83 -25.54
N ILE A 163 -6.42 6.01 -25.02
CA ILE A 163 -6.14 4.70 -24.45
C ILE A 163 -6.66 3.64 -25.42
N LEU A 164 -5.80 2.78 -25.91
CA LEU A 164 -6.13 1.69 -26.81
C LEU A 164 -6.24 0.39 -26.03
N LEU A 165 -7.28 -0.38 -26.30
CA LEU A 165 -7.47 -1.73 -25.79
C LEU A 165 -7.27 -2.71 -26.96
N ASP A 166 -6.32 -3.63 -26.81
CA ASP A 166 -6.12 -4.69 -27.79
C ASP A 166 -7.13 -5.85 -27.58
N GLU A 167 -7.08 -6.86 -28.44
CA GLU A 167 -7.97 -8.04 -28.39
C GLU A 167 -7.85 -8.86 -27.09
N ARG A 168 -6.78 -8.65 -26.32
CA ARG A 168 -6.57 -9.29 -25.02
C ARG A 168 -7.01 -8.44 -23.85
N GLY A 169 -7.51 -7.23 -24.11
CA GLY A 169 -7.86 -6.25 -23.09
C GLY A 169 -6.65 -5.55 -22.46
N GLU A 170 -5.46 -5.62 -23.10
CA GLU A 170 -4.29 -4.90 -22.64
C GLU A 170 -4.35 -3.44 -23.09
N ALA A 171 -4.17 -2.53 -22.12
CA ALA A 171 -4.24 -1.11 -22.41
C ALA A 171 -2.89 -0.54 -22.83
N ARG A 172 -2.90 0.30 -23.87
CA ARG A 172 -1.75 1.06 -24.38
C ARG A 172 -2.09 2.54 -24.48
N VAL A 173 -1.21 3.38 -23.99
CA VAL A 173 -1.37 4.84 -24.09
C VAL A 173 -0.70 5.33 -25.37
N MET A 174 -1.38 6.24 -26.09
CA MET A 174 -0.83 6.87 -27.30
C MET A 174 -0.74 8.39 -27.13
N ALA A 175 -0.09 9.07 -28.08
CA ALA A 175 -0.05 10.53 -28.19
C ALA A 175 0.68 11.27 -27.06
N PHE A 176 1.77 10.69 -26.54
CA PHE A 176 2.64 11.38 -25.59
C PHE A 176 3.19 12.69 -26.14
N ALA A 177 3.24 13.71 -25.28
CA ALA A 177 3.76 15.05 -25.55
C ALA A 177 2.99 15.87 -26.60
N VAL A 178 1.85 15.38 -27.12
CA VAL A 178 1.04 16.13 -28.12
C VAL A 178 0.36 17.34 -27.48
N GLY A 179 -0.17 17.20 -26.25
CA GLY A 179 -0.86 18.26 -25.52
C GLY A 179 0.05 19.31 -24.89
N THR A 180 1.34 19.04 -24.73
CA THR A 180 2.27 19.93 -24.03
C THR A 180 2.78 21.11 -24.85
N GLY A 181 2.64 21.08 -26.17
CA GLY A 181 3.21 22.08 -27.10
C GLY A 181 2.48 23.42 -27.17
N ALA A 182 1.30 23.58 -26.54
CA ALA A 182 0.52 24.83 -26.61
C ALA A 182 0.83 25.85 -25.50
N THR A 183 1.51 25.45 -24.43
CA THR A 183 1.80 26.31 -23.29
C THR A 183 3.19 26.90 -23.42
N GLU A 184 3.25 28.21 -23.67
CA GLU A 184 4.40 29.15 -23.71
C GLU A 184 5.81 28.55 -23.86
N ALA A 185 6.47 28.96 -24.95
CA ALA A 185 7.84 28.72 -25.31
C ALA A 185 8.82 28.73 -24.12
N ALA A 186 9.11 27.57 -23.61
CA ALA A 186 10.29 27.38 -22.77
C ALA A 186 11.50 27.55 -23.68
N SER A 187 12.37 28.56 -23.40
CA SER A 187 13.63 28.80 -24.11
C SER A 187 14.37 27.49 -24.36
N PRO A 188 14.92 27.31 -25.59
CA PRO A 188 15.68 26.11 -25.92
C PRO A 188 17.00 26.16 -25.15
N VAL A 189 17.05 25.55 -23.99
CA VAL A 189 18.33 25.21 -23.38
C VAL A 189 18.75 23.89 -24.03
N ALA A 190 19.72 24.00 -24.94
CA ALA A 190 20.47 22.83 -25.41
C ALA A 190 21.00 22.11 -24.17
N ARG A 191 20.48 20.88 -23.94
CA ARG A 191 20.94 20.06 -22.85
C ARG A 191 22.19 19.30 -23.30
N ASP A 192 23.33 19.94 -23.12
CA ASP A 192 24.58 19.23 -23.00
C ASP A 192 24.48 18.32 -21.76
N ALA A 193 24.91 17.06 -21.87
CA ALA A 193 24.78 16.02 -20.88
C ALA A 193 25.49 16.32 -19.53
N THR A 194 26.08 17.49 -19.38
CA THR A 194 26.84 17.94 -18.20
C THR A 194 26.18 19.12 -17.46
N THR A 195 25.05 19.67 -17.96
CA THR A 195 24.40 20.80 -17.29
C THR A 195 23.50 20.28 -16.17
N ALA A 196 23.74 20.73 -14.94
CA ALA A 196 22.90 20.47 -13.78
C ALA A 196 21.44 20.77 -14.12
N LEU A 197 20.53 19.82 -13.80
CA LEU A 197 19.10 19.94 -14.10
C LEU A 197 18.55 21.23 -13.45
N ASP A 198 18.06 22.16 -14.27
CA ASP A 198 17.44 23.39 -13.80
C ASP A 198 16.26 23.06 -12.85
N PRO A 199 16.27 23.56 -11.59
CA PRO A 199 15.21 23.28 -10.62
C PRO A 199 13.81 23.66 -11.11
N ARG A 200 13.69 24.67 -11.97
CA ARG A 200 12.42 25.09 -12.58
C ARG A 200 11.91 24.07 -13.60
N SER A 201 12.81 23.48 -14.37
CA SER A 201 12.47 22.42 -15.33
C SER A 201 12.02 21.16 -14.61
N LEU A 202 12.71 20.75 -13.55
CA LEU A 202 12.32 19.62 -12.70
C LEU A 202 10.95 19.83 -12.05
N ARG A 203 10.70 21.04 -11.52
CA ARG A 203 9.40 21.36 -10.93
C ARG A 203 8.27 21.33 -11.95
N ARG A 204 8.48 21.85 -13.17
CA ARG A 204 7.49 21.79 -14.26
C ARG A 204 7.20 20.36 -14.67
N HIS A 205 8.24 19.56 -14.84
CA HIS A 205 8.07 18.13 -15.16
C HIS A 205 7.27 17.40 -14.08
N ARG A 206 7.61 17.62 -12.81
CA ARG A 206 6.86 17.03 -11.69
C ARG A 206 5.39 17.43 -11.69
N LEU A 207 5.06 18.68 -11.90
CA LEU A 207 3.67 19.14 -11.98
C LEU A 207 2.93 18.51 -13.17
N ALA A 208 3.60 18.36 -14.32
CA ALA A 208 3.02 17.69 -15.48
C ALA A 208 2.74 16.20 -15.22
N THR A 209 3.69 15.47 -14.61
CA THR A 209 3.50 14.06 -14.26
C THR A 209 2.42 13.85 -13.18
N GLU A 210 2.35 14.74 -12.18
CA GLU A 210 1.26 14.71 -11.17
C GLU A 210 -0.12 14.97 -11.82
N ARG A 211 -0.19 15.80 -12.88
CA ARG A 211 -1.41 16.04 -13.66
C ARG A 211 -1.83 14.80 -14.46
N ASP A 212 -0.89 14.09 -15.09
CA ASP A 212 -1.16 12.83 -15.79
C ASP A 212 -1.72 11.76 -14.85
N VAL A 213 -1.14 11.64 -13.65
CA VAL A 213 -1.60 10.70 -12.61
C VAL A 213 -3.02 11.04 -12.15
N LEU A 214 -3.34 12.33 -11.97
CA LEU A 214 -4.68 12.78 -11.63
C LEU A 214 -5.68 12.48 -12.75
N ALA A 215 -5.31 12.71 -14.03
CA ALA A 215 -6.16 12.39 -15.17
C ALA A 215 -6.47 10.89 -15.23
N ALA A 216 -5.48 10.02 -15.01
CA ALA A 216 -5.68 8.57 -14.88
C ALA A 216 -6.67 8.22 -13.73
N GLY A 217 -6.57 8.90 -12.59
CA GLY A 217 -7.51 8.75 -11.47
C GLY A 217 -8.93 9.16 -11.82
N LEU A 218 -9.10 10.24 -12.58
CA LEU A 218 -10.42 10.70 -13.06
C LEU A 218 -11.05 9.74 -14.07
N ILE A 219 -10.24 9.13 -14.92
CA ILE A 219 -10.70 8.09 -15.86
C ILE A 219 -11.21 6.89 -15.05
N LEU A 220 -10.46 6.38 -14.08
CA LEU A 220 -10.91 5.25 -13.24
C LEU A 220 -12.18 5.61 -12.46
N HIS A 221 -12.24 6.82 -11.89
CA HIS A 221 -13.45 7.31 -11.22
C HIS A 221 -14.65 7.28 -12.18
N GLY A 222 -14.50 7.80 -13.39
CA GLY A 222 -15.57 7.83 -14.37
C GLY A 222 -16.06 6.44 -14.80
N LEU A 223 -15.12 5.50 -14.99
CA LEU A 223 -15.41 4.10 -15.29
C LEU A 223 -16.25 3.44 -14.19
N LEU A 224 -15.82 3.59 -12.92
CA LEU A 224 -16.52 2.98 -11.78
C LEU A 224 -17.84 3.68 -11.43
N ALA A 225 -17.92 5.00 -11.62
CA ALA A 225 -19.13 5.77 -11.37
C ALA A 225 -20.17 5.62 -12.50
N GLY A 226 -19.78 5.12 -13.68
CA GLY A 226 -20.61 5.06 -14.87
C GLY A 226 -20.94 6.43 -15.46
N GLN A 227 -20.26 7.47 -15.01
CA GLN A 227 -20.42 8.84 -15.50
C GLN A 227 -19.11 9.63 -15.33
N PRO A 228 -18.82 10.58 -16.22
CA PRO A 228 -17.57 11.31 -16.18
C PRO A 228 -17.43 12.13 -14.88
N ALA A 229 -16.21 12.20 -14.35
CA ALA A 229 -15.89 13.01 -13.18
C ALA A 229 -16.15 14.50 -13.45
N ALA A 230 -16.68 15.22 -12.46
CA ALA A 230 -17.03 16.64 -12.58
C ALA A 230 -17.94 16.96 -13.79
N GLY A 231 -18.74 15.99 -14.26
CA GLY A 231 -19.64 16.16 -15.40
C GLY A 231 -18.94 16.41 -16.75
N SER A 232 -17.63 16.22 -16.85
CA SER A 232 -16.85 16.46 -18.07
C SER A 232 -16.14 15.20 -18.56
N HIS A 233 -16.34 14.84 -19.83
CA HIS A 233 -15.59 13.79 -20.50
C HIS A 233 -14.11 14.16 -20.75
N ASP A 234 -13.81 15.46 -20.77
CA ASP A 234 -12.45 15.96 -20.88
C ASP A 234 -11.79 16.03 -19.50
N THR A 235 -10.74 15.21 -19.28
CA THR A 235 -10.00 15.16 -18.01
C THR A 235 -9.33 16.47 -17.68
N ALA A 236 -8.84 17.22 -18.66
CA ALA A 236 -8.20 18.51 -18.44
C ALA A 236 -9.20 19.52 -17.86
N LYS A 237 -10.41 19.57 -18.44
CA LYS A 237 -11.50 20.41 -17.95
C LYS A 237 -11.99 19.98 -16.58
N ALA A 238 -12.11 18.66 -16.35
CA ALA A 238 -12.45 18.12 -15.03
C ALA A 238 -11.42 18.53 -13.96
N ILE A 239 -10.12 18.51 -14.27
CA ILE A 239 -9.04 18.95 -13.37
C ILE A 239 -9.21 20.43 -13.00
N GLU A 240 -9.56 21.28 -13.95
CA GLU A 240 -9.76 22.73 -13.71
C GLU A 240 -10.97 23.01 -12.81
N GLN A 241 -12.00 22.16 -12.90
CA GLN A 241 -13.21 22.28 -12.07
C GLN A 241 -13.00 21.77 -10.65
N MET A 242 -11.99 20.91 -10.43
CA MET A 242 -11.72 20.31 -9.12
C MET A 242 -10.96 21.26 -8.18
N ALA A 243 -11.24 21.11 -6.88
CA ALA A 243 -10.41 21.73 -5.83
C ALA A 243 -8.94 21.24 -5.93
N PRO A 244 -7.94 22.08 -5.68
CA PRO A 244 -8.04 23.47 -5.20
C PRO A 244 -8.23 24.53 -6.30
N GLN A 245 -8.09 24.19 -7.60
CA GLN A 245 -8.24 25.15 -8.71
C GLN A 245 -9.71 25.56 -8.88
N GLY A 246 -10.62 24.58 -8.90
CA GLY A 246 -12.06 24.77 -8.94
C GLY A 246 -12.74 24.57 -7.59
N ARG A 247 -14.06 24.36 -7.61
CA ARG A 247 -14.88 24.17 -6.40
C ARG A 247 -15.39 22.74 -6.23
N GLU A 248 -15.27 21.89 -7.23
CA GLU A 248 -15.84 20.55 -7.20
C GLU A 248 -14.95 19.59 -6.41
N VAL A 249 -15.60 18.73 -5.62
CA VAL A 249 -14.96 17.61 -4.91
C VAL A 249 -15.36 16.33 -5.61
N VAL A 250 -14.41 15.72 -6.32
CA VAL A 250 -14.62 14.45 -6.99
C VAL A 250 -14.42 13.32 -5.98
N ARG A 251 -15.51 12.60 -5.69
CA ARG A 251 -15.51 11.44 -4.83
C ARG A 251 -16.44 10.38 -5.39
N LEU A 252 -16.02 9.12 -5.36
CA LEU A 252 -16.84 8.04 -5.90
C LEU A 252 -18.16 7.94 -5.14
N PRO A 253 -19.32 8.03 -5.84
CA PRO A 253 -20.64 7.95 -5.20
C PRO A 253 -20.85 6.58 -4.56
N TRP A 254 -21.70 6.50 -3.54
CA TRP A 254 -22.05 5.22 -2.91
C TRP A 254 -22.86 4.32 -3.86
N THR A 255 -23.73 4.92 -4.67
CA THR A 255 -24.48 4.23 -5.72
C THR A 255 -23.68 4.23 -7.01
N THR A 256 -23.13 3.10 -7.38
CA THR A 256 -22.39 2.87 -8.62
C THR A 256 -23.11 1.80 -9.45
N PRO A 257 -22.91 1.75 -10.78
CA PRO A 257 -23.56 0.75 -11.65
C PRO A 257 -23.30 -0.70 -11.22
N GLN A 258 -22.14 -0.93 -10.61
CA GLN A 258 -21.78 -2.18 -9.96
C GLN A 258 -21.25 -1.89 -8.55
N PRO A 259 -21.44 -2.80 -7.58
CA PRO A 259 -20.85 -2.64 -6.25
C PRO A 259 -19.33 -2.53 -6.35
N VAL A 260 -18.76 -1.42 -5.86
CA VAL A 260 -17.30 -1.21 -5.83
C VAL A 260 -16.76 -1.63 -4.46
N PRO A 261 -15.82 -2.59 -4.40
CA PRO A 261 -15.17 -3.00 -3.15
C PRO A 261 -14.56 -1.80 -2.40
N GLU A 262 -14.61 -1.82 -1.08
CA GLU A 262 -14.17 -0.69 -0.25
C GLU A 262 -12.70 -0.32 -0.48
N ALA A 263 -11.83 -1.32 -0.69
CA ALA A 263 -10.44 -1.11 -1.01
C ALA A 263 -10.24 -0.35 -2.33
N LEU A 264 -10.92 -0.77 -3.40
CA LEU A 264 -10.86 -0.08 -4.69
C LEU A 264 -11.45 1.33 -4.59
N ARG A 265 -12.54 1.50 -3.84
CA ARG A 265 -13.14 2.80 -3.53
C ARG A 265 -12.14 3.74 -2.83
N ALA A 266 -11.39 3.24 -1.84
CA ALA A 266 -10.35 4.01 -1.15
C ALA A 266 -9.23 4.45 -2.10
N ILE A 267 -8.77 3.56 -2.98
CA ILE A 267 -7.74 3.85 -3.99
C ILE A 267 -8.21 4.97 -4.93
N VAL A 268 -9.42 4.87 -5.46
CA VAL A 268 -9.98 5.87 -6.38
C VAL A 268 -10.20 7.22 -5.69
N ASN A 269 -10.79 7.23 -4.50
CA ASN A 269 -11.01 8.46 -3.74
C ASN A 269 -9.70 9.15 -3.35
N ARG A 270 -8.63 8.38 -3.14
CA ARG A 270 -7.29 8.93 -2.95
C ARG A 270 -6.75 9.57 -4.21
N SER A 271 -6.87 8.93 -5.38
CA SER A 271 -6.35 9.44 -6.65
C SER A 271 -6.98 10.78 -7.04
N THR A 272 -8.25 11.01 -6.65
CA THR A 272 -9.03 12.24 -6.95
C THR A 272 -9.20 13.14 -5.72
N SER A 273 -8.47 12.94 -4.62
CA SER A 273 -8.63 13.73 -3.39
C SER A 273 -8.48 15.23 -3.63
N ALA A 274 -9.33 16.03 -2.98
CA ALA A 274 -9.20 17.50 -2.99
C ALA A 274 -7.89 17.98 -2.35
N GLN A 275 -7.37 17.22 -1.38
CA GLN A 275 -6.12 17.51 -0.71
C GLN A 275 -4.93 16.97 -1.52
N LEU A 276 -4.07 17.86 -2.03
CA LEU A 276 -2.93 17.50 -2.88
C LEU A 276 -1.96 16.50 -2.21
N ARG A 277 -1.76 16.63 -0.89
CA ARG A 277 -0.86 15.74 -0.13
C ARG A 277 -1.33 14.29 -0.09
N LEU A 278 -2.65 14.06 -0.21
CA LEU A 278 -3.25 12.72 -0.17
C LEU A 278 -3.20 12.01 -1.52
N ARG A 279 -3.07 12.77 -2.63
CA ARG A 279 -3.04 12.19 -3.98
C ARG A 279 -1.81 11.32 -4.20
N TYR A 280 -1.92 10.41 -5.13
CA TYR A 280 -0.75 9.74 -5.68
C TYR A 280 0.12 10.75 -6.43
N ARG A 281 1.40 10.80 -6.10
CA ARG A 281 2.36 11.72 -6.74
C ARG A 281 3.08 11.12 -7.94
N SER A 282 3.02 9.80 -8.08
CA SER A 282 3.63 9.10 -9.21
C SER A 282 2.72 8.01 -9.73
N ALA A 283 2.85 7.68 -11.01
CA ALA A 283 2.14 6.58 -11.62
C ALA A 283 2.51 5.24 -10.98
N ARG A 284 3.77 5.06 -10.52
CA ARG A 284 4.23 3.85 -9.82
C ARG A 284 3.48 3.60 -8.51
N THR A 285 3.30 4.63 -7.69
CA THR A 285 2.62 4.46 -6.40
C THR A 285 1.14 4.20 -6.57
N PHE A 286 0.52 4.77 -7.61
CA PHE A 286 -0.87 4.47 -7.93
C PHE A 286 -1.01 3.04 -8.50
N LEU A 287 -0.13 2.65 -9.41
CA LEU A 287 -0.07 1.30 -9.96
C LEU A 287 0.10 0.26 -8.86
N GLY A 288 1.05 0.46 -7.94
CA GLY A 288 1.29 -0.48 -6.83
C GLY A 288 0.06 -0.70 -5.94
N ALA A 289 -0.72 0.36 -5.66
CA ALA A 289 -1.96 0.22 -4.91
C ALA A 289 -3.04 -0.55 -5.70
N LEU A 290 -3.13 -0.31 -7.01
CA LEU A 290 -4.12 -0.95 -7.88
C LEU A 290 -3.79 -2.43 -8.14
N ASP A 291 -2.53 -2.73 -8.44
CA ASP A 291 -2.06 -4.11 -8.63
C ASP A 291 -2.21 -4.91 -7.33
N GLY A 292 -1.84 -4.33 -6.18
CA GLY A 292 -2.03 -4.96 -4.89
C GLY A 292 -3.50 -5.30 -4.58
N TRP A 293 -4.44 -4.43 -4.95
CA TRP A 293 -5.87 -4.74 -4.84
C TRP A 293 -6.28 -5.90 -5.78
N ARG A 294 -5.86 -5.87 -7.04
CA ARG A 294 -6.20 -6.91 -8.03
C ARG A 294 -5.70 -8.28 -7.60
N GLU A 295 -4.47 -8.35 -7.13
CA GLU A 295 -3.86 -9.59 -6.65
C GLU A 295 -4.55 -10.14 -5.41
N ALA A 296 -4.97 -9.26 -4.48
CA ALA A 296 -5.75 -9.66 -3.31
C ALA A 296 -7.14 -10.23 -3.69
N VAL A 297 -7.75 -9.74 -4.77
CA VAL A 297 -9.05 -10.23 -5.28
C VAL A 297 -8.88 -11.53 -6.07
N ALA A 298 -7.82 -11.67 -6.85
CA ALA A 298 -7.58 -12.85 -7.68
C ALA A 298 -7.22 -14.11 -6.86
N GLY A 299 -6.85 -13.95 -5.57
CA GLY A 299 -6.37 -15.05 -4.74
C GLY A 299 -5.06 -15.66 -5.23
N ASP A 300 -4.41 -15.01 -6.20
CA ASP A 300 -3.12 -15.40 -6.71
C ASP A 300 -2.01 -15.06 -5.72
N GLU A 301 -1.04 -15.97 -5.58
CA GLU A 301 0.13 -15.82 -4.69
C GLU A 301 1.11 -14.71 -5.13
N GLY A 302 0.70 -13.76 -5.98
CA GLY A 302 1.46 -12.60 -6.46
C GLY A 302 1.20 -11.32 -5.66
N GLY A 303 2.00 -10.29 -5.83
CA GLY A 303 1.78 -8.95 -5.29
C GLY A 303 2.45 -8.61 -3.96
N PRO A 304 1.95 -7.59 -3.22
CA PRO A 304 2.55 -7.18 -1.95
C PRO A 304 2.65 -8.33 -0.96
N VAL A 305 1.68 -9.25 -0.98
CA VAL A 305 1.68 -10.45 -0.14
C VAL A 305 2.78 -11.42 -0.55
N ALA A 306 2.93 -11.71 -1.84
CA ALA A 306 4.01 -12.58 -2.31
C ALA A 306 5.39 -11.95 -2.08
N LEU A 307 5.51 -10.64 -2.33
CA LEU A 307 6.73 -9.90 -2.04
C LEU A 307 7.05 -9.92 -0.54
N LEU A 308 6.03 -9.81 0.33
CA LEU A 308 6.22 -9.96 1.77
C LEU A 308 6.69 -11.36 2.13
N ILE A 309 6.03 -12.41 1.62
CA ILE A 309 6.40 -13.81 1.90
C ILE A 309 7.83 -14.06 1.43
N ASP A 310 8.23 -13.55 0.27
CA ASP A 310 9.60 -13.64 -0.21
C ASP A 310 10.59 -12.89 0.69
N ARG A 311 10.26 -11.68 1.11
CA ARG A 311 11.05 -10.91 2.09
C ARG A 311 11.11 -11.61 3.46
N LEU A 312 10.03 -12.22 3.93
CA LEU A 312 10.04 -13.03 5.15
C LEU A 312 10.99 -14.22 5.06
N ARG A 313 11.09 -14.85 3.88
CA ARG A 313 12.04 -15.96 3.64
C ARG A 313 13.49 -15.48 3.61
N THR A 314 13.75 -14.30 3.04
CA THR A 314 15.11 -13.78 2.81
C THR A 314 15.62 -12.92 3.97
N VAL A 315 14.78 -12.10 4.58
CA VAL A 315 15.14 -11.12 5.61
C VAL A 315 14.79 -11.60 7.02
N GLY A 316 13.84 -12.54 7.16
CA GLY A 316 13.30 -12.97 8.44
C GLY A 316 12.12 -12.10 8.89
N HIS A 317 11.44 -12.49 9.98
CA HIS A 317 10.17 -11.88 10.37
C HIS A 317 10.32 -10.54 11.07
N LEU A 318 11.09 -10.49 12.13
CA LEU A 318 11.43 -9.28 12.88
C LEU A 318 12.89 -9.36 13.38
N PRO A 319 13.58 -8.24 13.56
CA PRO A 319 14.95 -8.24 14.09
C PRO A 319 14.95 -8.44 15.60
N ALA A 320 15.93 -9.20 16.08
CA ALA A 320 16.16 -9.40 17.50
C ALA A 320 16.56 -8.10 18.20
N LEU A 321 15.90 -7.77 19.31
CA LEU A 321 16.30 -6.61 20.12
C LEU A 321 17.73 -6.77 20.66
N PRO A 322 18.48 -5.67 20.83
CA PRO A 322 19.84 -5.72 21.36
C PRO A 322 19.92 -6.50 22.68
N GLY A 323 20.90 -7.37 22.80
CA GLY A 323 21.12 -8.19 23.99
C GLY A 323 20.27 -9.45 24.11
N LEU A 324 19.48 -9.84 23.08
CA LEU A 324 18.68 -11.06 23.11
C LEU A 324 19.54 -12.31 23.35
N ALA A 325 20.62 -12.51 22.60
CA ALA A 325 21.49 -13.68 22.74
C ALA A 325 22.05 -13.82 24.16
N ALA A 326 22.47 -12.71 24.79
CA ALA A 326 22.93 -12.70 26.16
C ALA A 326 21.82 -12.99 27.18
N ARG A 327 20.59 -12.54 26.92
CA ARG A 327 19.42 -12.89 27.76
C ARG A 327 19.11 -14.37 27.67
N VAL A 328 18.99 -14.89 26.43
CA VAL A 328 18.72 -16.32 26.19
C VAL A 328 19.80 -17.17 26.84
N SER A 329 21.08 -16.87 26.64
CA SER A 329 22.19 -17.60 27.25
C SER A 329 22.11 -17.63 28.78
N ARG A 330 21.81 -16.49 29.43
CA ARG A 330 21.66 -16.44 30.90
C ARG A 330 20.50 -17.31 31.37
N VAL A 331 19.36 -17.22 30.75
CA VAL A 331 18.16 -17.94 31.14
C VAL A 331 18.31 -19.45 30.88
N THR A 332 19.02 -19.84 29.83
CA THR A 332 19.19 -21.24 29.43
C THR A 332 20.39 -21.94 30.09
N ASN A 333 21.28 -21.21 30.79
CA ASN A 333 22.44 -21.78 31.47
C ASN A 333 22.15 -22.16 32.94
N ILE A 334 20.97 -21.81 33.46
CA ILE A 334 20.58 -22.17 34.82
C ILE A 334 19.85 -23.52 34.75
N GLU A 335 20.55 -24.61 35.12
CA GLU A 335 20.06 -26.00 35.04
C GLU A 335 18.78 -26.27 35.88
N SER A 336 18.50 -25.43 36.89
CA SER A 336 17.35 -25.57 37.78
C SER A 336 16.13 -24.72 37.37
N GLN A 337 16.17 -23.99 36.24
CA GLN A 337 15.09 -23.08 35.86
C GLN A 337 13.90 -23.85 35.31
N ARG A 338 12.70 -23.54 35.81
CA ARG A 338 11.45 -24.14 35.36
C ARG A 338 11.08 -23.58 33.97
N THR A 339 10.46 -24.41 33.16
CA THR A 339 9.96 -24.02 31.80
C THR A 339 9.12 -22.75 31.82
N ASP A 340 8.31 -22.56 32.89
CA ASP A 340 7.48 -21.36 33.06
C ASP A 340 8.31 -20.09 33.23
N GLU A 341 9.42 -20.14 33.98
CA GLU A 341 10.31 -19.00 34.20
C GLU A 341 11.07 -18.63 32.94
N ILE A 342 11.48 -19.64 32.17
CA ILE A 342 12.11 -19.44 30.86
C ILE A 342 11.12 -18.75 29.92
N ALA A 343 9.90 -19.28 29.79
CA ALA A 343 8.86 -18.70 28.93
C ALA A 343 8.53 -17.25 29.30
N GLN A 344 8.33 -16.97 30.60
CA GLN A 344 8.06 -15.60 31.08
C GLN A 344 9.20 -14.61 30.79
N SER A 345 10.45 -15.04 30.86
CA SER A 345 11.60 -14.18 30.56
C SER A 345 11.78 -13.91 29.06
N LEU A 346 11.29 -14.80 28.19
CA LEU A 346 11.34 -14.70 26.73
C LEU A 346 10.13 -13.97 26.14
N LEU A 347 8.96 -14.06 26.78
CA LEU A 347 7.71 -13.48 26.30
C LEU A 347 7.79 -11.99 25.89
N PRO A 348 8.55 -11.11 26.57
CA PRO A 348 8.70 -9.72 26.16
C PRO A 348 9.45 -9.51 24.84
N ASP A 349 10.18 -10.50 24.34
CA ASP A 349 10.87 -10.41 23.05
C ASP A 349 9.99 -10.97 21.93
N MET A 350 9.31 -10.06 21.22
CA MET A 350 8.34 -10.42 20.17
C MET A 350 8.99 -11.15 18.99
N ALA A 351 10.20 -10.77 18.60
CA ALA A 351 10.89 -11.42 17.50
C ALA A 351 11.14 -12.91 17.81
N LEU A 352 11.65 -13.20 19.01
CA LEU A 352 11.87 -14.57 19.45
C LEU A 352 10.55 -15.32 19.67
N SER A 353 9.54 -14.66 20.26
CA SER A 353 8.22 -15.27 20.48
C SER A 353 7.57 -15.69 19.16
N PHE A 354 7.61 -14.84 18.15
CA PHE A 354 7.07 -15.13 16.81
C PHE A 354 7.86 -16.24 16.11
N GLU A 355 9.19 -16.22 16.21
CA GLU A 355 10.03 -17.24 15.59
C GLU A 355 9.82 -18.62 16.22
N LEU A 356 9.67 -18.68 17.52
CA LEU A 356 9.37 -19.92 18.25
C LEU A 356 7.98 -20.46 17.88
N LEU A 357 6.95 -19.60 17.86
CA LEU A 357 5.61 -19.98 17.44
C LEU A 357 5.58 -20.47 15.99
N ARG A 358 6.26 -19.76 15.09
CA ARG A 358 6.38 -20.13 13.68
C ARG A 358 7.04 -21.50 13.51
N THR A 359 8.21 -21.68 14.12
CA THR A 359 9.00 -22.90 13.97
C THR A 359 8.22 -24.13 14.37
N LEU A 360 7.50 -24.07 15.49
CA LEU A 360 6.74 -25.20 15.99
C LEU A 360 5.47 -25.47 15.17
N ASN A 361 4.69 -24.44 14.85
CA ASN A 361 3.44 -24.62 14.11
C ASN A 361 3.69 -24.97 12.63
N SER A 362 4.74 -24.44 11.99
CA SER A 362 5.15 -24.85 10.64
C SER A 362 5.60 -26.31 10.57
N ALA A 363 6.28 -26.82 11.60
CA ALA A 363 6.65 -28.23 11.69
C ALA A 363 5.42 -29.14 11.81
N GLN A 364 4.37 -28.70 12.52
CA GLN A 364 3.10 -29.42 12.64
C GLN A 364 2.40 -29.55 11.28
N VAL A 365 2.38 -28.48 10.48
CA VAL A 365 1.80 -28.50 9.13
C VAL A 365 2.58 -29.43 8.19
N GLN A 366 3.90 -29.56 8.37
CA GLN A 366 4.75 -30.47 7.58
C GLN A 366 4.62 -31.95 7.97
N GLY A 367 3.67 -32.31 8.82
CA GLY A 367 3.36 -33.70 9.17
C GLY A 367 4.11 -34.26 10.37
N THR A 368 4.86 -33.44 11.10
CA THR A 368 5.45 -33.84 12.38
C THR A 368 4.35 -33.89 13.44
N GLN A 369 3.98 -35.09 13.91
CA GLN A 369 2.96 -35.23 14.94
C GLN A 369 3.43 -34.66 16.28
N ILE A 370 2.78 -33.57 16.72
CA ILE A 370 2.98 -32.99 18.04
C ILE A 370 1.88 -33.51 18.96
N PRO A 371 2.19 -34.09 20.13
CA PRO A 371 1.18 -34.57 21.05
C PRO A 371 0.27 -33.42 21.52
N GLY A 372 -1.04 -33.56 21.30
CA GLY A 372 -2.06 -32.61 21.70
C GLY A 372 -2.79 -31.99 20.52
N ASN A 373 -4.12 -31.84 20.64
CA ASN A 373 -4.96 -31.25 19.58
C ASN A 373 -4.82 -29.73 19.54
N GLY A 374 -4.60 -29.18 18.34
CA GLY A 374 -4.67 -27.75 18.04
C GLY A 374 -3.34 -27.00 18.06
N PRO A 375 -3.35 -25.76 17.55
CA PRO A 375 -2.17 -24.92 17.42
C PRO A 375 -1.59 -24.53 18.79
N VAL A 376 -0.26 -24.37 18.83
CA VAL A 376 0.45 -24.01 20.06
C VAL A 376 0.54 -22.50 20.18
N LEU A 377 -0.13 -21.94 21.20
CA LEU A 377 -0.18 -20.51 21.48
C LEU A 377 0.49 -20.10 22.81
N THR A 378 1.30 -20.96 23.41
CA THR A 378 2.04 -20.60 24.62
C THR A 378 3.52 -20.91 24.47
N LEU A 379 4.39 -19.98 24.85
CA LEU A 379 5.84 -20.20 24.85
C LEU A 379 6.24 -21.30 25.83
N ARG A 380 5.51 -21.48 26.93
CA ARG A 380 5.74 -22.59 27.86
C ARG A 380 5.67 -23.94 27.14
N ARG A 381 4.61 -24.14 26.33
CA ARG A 381 4.46 -25.36 25.53
C ARG A 381 5.52 -25.45 24.43
N VAL A 382 5.85 -24.31 23.78
CA VAL A 382 6.95 -24.26 22.80
C VAL A 382 8.26 -24.68 23.45
N VAL A 383 8.65 -24.04 24.55
CA VAL A 383 9.91 -24.36 25.27
C VAL A 383 9.95 -25.82 25.73
N ALA A 384 8.81 -26.36 26.22
CA ALA A 384 8.73 -27.77 26.60
C ALA A 384 8.95 -28.74 25.42
N LEU A 385 8.52 -28.37 24.21
CA LEU A 385 8.60 -29.21 23.00
C LEU A 385 9.95 -29.08 22.29
N VAL A 386 10.47 -27.83 22.11
CA VAL A 386 11.73 -27.59 21.38
C VAL A 386 12.96 -27.68 22.28
N GLY A 387 12.76 -27.61 23.60
CA GLY A 387 13.82 -27.61 24.60
C GLY A 387 14.68 -26.34 24.57
N VAL A 388 15.62 -26.24 25.51
CA VAL A 388 16.54 -25.10 25.66
C VAL A 388 17.41 -24.90 24.42
N ASN A 389 17.84 -25.99 23.79
CA ASN A 389 18.65 -25.91 22.56
C ASN A 389 17.85 -25.37 21.37
N GLY A 390 16.57 -25.72 21.23
CA GLY A 390 15.69 -25.16 20.21
C GLY A 390 15.49 -23.66 20.40
N VAL A 391 15.34 -23.19 21.64
CA VAL A 391 15.26 -21.76 21.96
C VAL A 391 16.55 -21.02 21.56
N ARG A 392 17.73 -21.58 21.84
CA ARG A 392 19.02 -21.01 21.42
C ARG A 392 19.17 -20.95 19.91
N LEU A 393 18.78 -22.02 19.21
CA LEU A 393 18.81 -22.04 17.74
C LEU A 393 17.88 -20.97 17.17
N ALA A 394 16.66 -20.85 17.66
CA ALA A 394 15.72 -19.83 17.22
C ALA A 394 16.25 -18.40 17.50
N ALA A 395 16.85 -18.15 18.66
CA ALA A 395 17.45 -16.85 18.96
C ALA A 395 18.63 -16.49 18.06
N ASN A 396 19.44 -17.50 17.68
CA ASN A 396 20.60 -17.30 16.81
C ASN A 396 20.22 -17.17 15.32
N SER A 397 19.05 -17.65 14.91
CA SER A 397 18.54 -17.49 13.53
C SER A 397 17.99 -16.09 13.25
N LEU A 398 17.67 -15.32 14.29
CA LEU A 398 17.13 -13.98 14.14
C LEU A 398 18.19 -12.99 13.67
N ARG A 399 17.82 -12.11 12.75
CA ARG A 399 18.67 -10.97 12.37
C ARG A 399 18.86 -10.03 13.55
N GLN A 400 20.05 -9.46 13.62
CA GLN A 400 20.37 -8.47 14.66
C GLN A 400 19.71 -7.12 14.33
N TRP A 401 19.33 -6.40 15.38
CA TRP A 401 18.80 -5.03 15.30
C TRP A 401 19.78 -4.06 14.64
N PRO A 402 19.37 -3.13 13.81
CA PRO A 402 17.99 -2.91 13.29
C PRO A 402 17.69 -3.67 12.00
N GLY A 403 18.56 -4.57 11.53
CA GLY A 403 18.45 -5.21 10.23
C GLY A 403 18.69 -4.21 9.08
N PRO A 404 17.83 -4.17 8.03
CA PRO A 404 17.98 -3.27 6.89
C PRO A 404 17.43 -1.85 7.14
N LEU A 405 16.86 -1.56 8.33
CA LEU A 405 16.22 -0.28 8.61
C LEU A 405 17.25 0.83 8.83
N ASP A 406 16.92 2.02 8.35
CA ASP A 406 17.60 3.25 8.75
C ASP A 406 17.22 3.67 10.18
N ASP A 407 17.83 4.74 10.69
CA ASP A 407 17.58 5.22 12.05
C ASP A 407 16.12 5.64 12.30
N ALA A 408 15.44 6.16 11.29
CA ALA A 408 14.05 6.59 11.39
C ALA A 408 13.12 5.36 11.44
N GLY A 409 13.29 4.42 10.53
CA GLY A 409 12.57 3.14 10.49
C GLY A 409 12.80 2.33 11.77
N ALA A 410 14.04 2.27 12.25
CA ALA A 410 14.39 1.59 13.50
C ALA A 410 13.69 2.20 14.72
N ARG A 411 13.64 3.54 14.82
CA ARG A 411 12.87 4.23 15.88
C ARG A 411 11.38 3.94 15.76
N GLY A 412 10.82 4.02 14.55
CA GLY A 412 9.42 3.73 14.28
C GLY A 412 9.02 2.31 14.65
N LEU A 413 9.83 1.31 14.27
CA LEU A 413 9.60 -0.09 14.64
C LEU A 413 9.67 -0.28 16.15
N ARG A 414 10.67 0.30 16.83
CA ARG A 414 10.82 0.20 18.29
C ARG A 414 9.60 0.77 19.01
N SER A 415 9.13 1.96 18.63
CA SER A 415 7.93 2.57 19.20
C SER A 415 6.70 1.69 18.98
N ALA A 416 6.52 1.12 17.78
CA ALA A 416 5.44 0.18 17.50
C ALA A 416 5.52 -1.07 18.38
N MET A 417 6.72 -1.66 18.55
CA MET A 417 6.92 -2.82 19.42
C MET A 417 6.61 -2.51 20.89
N GLU A 418 7.02 -1.35 21.40
CA GLU A 418 6.70 -0.92 22.78
C GLU A 418 5.19 -0.76 22.98
N ARG A 419 4.49 -0.16 22.00
CA ARG A 419 3.04 -0.03 22.00
C ARG A 419 2.33 -1.38 22.01
N VAL A 420 2.77 -2.30 21.16
CA VAL A 420 2.20 -3.65 21.09
C VAL A 420 2.40 -4.42 22.40
N ARG A 421 3.58 -4.29 23.02
CA ARG A 421 3.84 -4.86 24.37
C ARG A 421 2.92 -4.27 25.43
N LEU A 422 2.71 -2.95 25.38
CA LEU A 422 1.76 -2.28 26.29
C LEU A 422 0.35 -2.86 26.13
N ALA A 423 -0.10 -3.07 24.89
CA ALA A 423 -1.40 -3.67 24.61
C ALA A 423 -1.47 -5.13 25.12
N GLY A 424 -0.40 -5.91 24.95
CA GLY A 424 -0.30 -7.26 25.49
C GLY A 424 -0.46 -7.29 27.02
N HIS A 425 0.24 -6.42 27.74
CA HIS A 425 0.12 -6.32 29.20
C HIS A 425 -1.24 -5.78 29.64
N ALA A 426 -1.82 -4.81 28.91
CA ALA A 426 -3.17 -4.32 29.18
C ALA A 426 -4.21 -5.45 28.99
N ALA A 427 -4.04 -6.29 27.97
CA ALA A 427 -4.91 -7.45 27.75
C ALA A 427 -4.79 -8.46 28.90
N GLN A 428 -3.59 -8.70 29.41
CA GLN A 428 -3.40 -9.54 30.60
C GLN A 428 -4.15 -9.02 31.83
N ALA A 429 -4.10 -7.71 32.06
CA ALA A 429 -4.79 -7.09 33.19
C ALA A 429 -6.33 -7.08 33.02
N LEU A 430 -6.83 -7.01 31.76
CA LEU A 430 -8.25 -7.03 31.42
C LEU A 430 -8.84 -8.45 31.30
N ARG A 431 -8.01 -9.49 31.38
CA ARG A 431 -8.49 -10.86 31.15
C ARG A 431 -9.51 -11.30 32.19
N PRO A 432 -10.56 -12.01 31.79
CA PRO A 432 -11.48 -12.65 32.73
C PRO A 432 -10.78 -13.77 33.52
N ALA A 433 -11.29 -14.07 34.72
CA ALA A 433 -10.78 -15.16 35.53
C ALA A 433 -10.85 -16.51 34.80
N GLY A 434 -9.82 -17.35 34.98
CA GLY A 434 -9.73 -18.67 34.36
C GLY A 434 -8.99 -18.73 33.01
N TYR A 435 -8.72 -17.59 32.38
CA TYR A 435 -7.95 -17.57 31.13
C TYR A 435 -6.45 -17.42 31.37
N ASP A 436 -5.65 -18.08 30.52
CA ASP A 436 -4.19 -18.03 30.61
C ASP A 436 -3.66 -16.65 30.21
N ALA A 437 -2.87 -16.05 31.09
CA ALA A 437 -2.30 -14.72 30.90
C ALA A 437 -1.37 -14.64 29.68
N GLU A 438 -0.65 -15.73 29.38
CA GLU A 438 0.28 -15.81 28.25
C GLU A 438 -0.47 -15.85 26.93
N VAL A 439 -1.55 -16.65 26.85
CA VAL A 439 -2.41 -16.73 25.66
C VAL A 439 -3.03 -15.36 25.35
N VAL A 440 -3.60 -14.70 26.37
CA VAL A 440 -4.20 -13.36 26.19
C VAL A 440 -3.18 -12.35 25.71
N TYR A 441 -1.97 -12.37 26.26
CA TYR A 441 -0.85 -11.52 25.82
C TYR A 441 -0.52 -11.76 24.35
N LEU A 442 -0.29 -13.03 23.98
CA LEU A 442 0.12 -13.38 22.63
C LEU A 442 -0.98 -13.09 21.59
N VAL A 443 -2.25 -13.29 21.91
CA VAL A 443 -3.36 -12.91 21.02
C VAL A 443 -3.35 -11.39 20.78
N ALA A 444 -3.18 -10.57 21.83
CA ALA A 444 -3.13 -9.12 21.69
C ALA A 444 -1.94 -8.64 20.87
N VAL A 445 -0.77 -9.28 21.04
CA VAL A 445 0.45 -9.00 20.27
C VAL A 445 0.28 -9.42 18.81
N LEU A 446 -0.24 -10.62 18.55
CA LEU A 446 -0.47 -11.14 17.21
C LEU A 446 -1.53 -10.35 16.42
N GLN A 447 -2.49 -9.68 17.09
CA GLN A 447 -3.39 -8.73 16.45
C GLN A 447 -2.68 -7.53 15.79
N ASN A 448 -1.39 -7.34 16.07
CA ASN A 448 -0.56 -6.30 15.46
C ASN A 448 0.49 -6.87 14.50
N LEU A 449 0.45 -8.18 14.21
CA LEU A 449 1.46 -8.85 13.39
C LEU A 449 1.67 -8.13 12.05
N GLY A 450 0.60 -7.85 11.32
CA GLY A 450 0.66 -7.17 10.03
C GLY A 450 1.30 -5.78 10.14
N ARG A 451 0.98 -5.00 11.17
CA ARG A 451 1.57 -3.66 11.41
C ARG A 451 3.07 -3.72 11.68
N LEU A 452 3.52 -4.67 12.49
CA LEU A 452 4.93 -4.83 12.84
C LEU A 452 5.75 -5.27 11.61
N LEU A 453 5.24 -6.26 10.87
CA LEU A 453 5.90 -6.75 9.67
C LEU A 453 5.97 -5.68 8.59
N LEU A 454 4.90 -4.91 8.41
CA LEU A 454 4.88 -3.83 7.45
C LEU A 454 5.93 -2.75 7.80
N ARG A 455 6.02 -2.33 9.07
CA ARG A 455 7.04 -1.36 9.49
C ARG A 455 8.46 -1.87 9.32
N TYR A 456 8.68 -3.16 9.38
CA TYR A 456 9.99 -3.75 9.19
C TYR A 456 10.35 -3.96 7.72
N HIS A 457 9.42 -4.46 6.91
CA HIS A 457 9.70 -4.83 5.53
C HIS A 457 9.40 -3.70 4.51
N PHE A 458 8.53 -2.77 4.87
CA PHE A 458 8.02 -1.69 4.02
C PHE A 458 8.02 -0.36 4.78
N ALA A 459 9.23 0.05 5.22
CA ALA A 459 9.41 1.22 6.08
C ALA A 459 8.95 2.53 5.41
N ASP A 460 9.19 2.66 4.10
CA ASP A 460 8.80 3.84 3.32
C ASP A 460 7.27 3.91 3.15
N GLU A 461 6.64 2.79 2.86
CA GLU A 461 5.19 2.67 2.76
C GLU A 461 4.52 2.89 4.13
N ALA A 462 5.11 2.36 5.20
CA ALA A 462 4.63 2.60 6.56
C ALA A 462 4.67 4.10 6.92
N THR A 463 5.71 4.80 6.51
CA THR A 463 5.82 6.26 6.70
C THR A 463 4.74 7.00 5.89
N GLN A 464 4.48 6.60 4.65
CA GLN A 464 3.40 7.17 3.84
C GLN A 464 2.03 6.92 4.47
N ILE A 465 1.79 5.75 5.04
CA ILE A 465 0.55 5.43 5.75
C ILE A 465 0.40 6.33 6.98
N ASP A 466 1.44 6.50 7.79
CA ASP A 466 1.43 7.38 8.96
C ASP A 466 1.12 8.84 8.58
N ASP A 467 1.67 9.33 7.46
CA ASP A 467 1.40 10.67 6.95
C ASP A 467 -0.06 10.84 6.48
N LEU A 468 -0.67 9.80 5.90
CA LEU A 468 -2.06 9.81 5.50
C LEU A 468 -3.04 9.77 6.68
N VAL A 469 -2.65 9.10 7.76
CA VAL A 469 -3.44 9.00 9.01
C VAL A 469 -3.36 10.29 9.82
N ARG A 470 -2.24 11.03 9.73
CA ARG A 470 -2.04 12.26 10.50
C ARG A 470 -3.03 13.35 10.07
N PRO A 471 -3.78 13.97 11.02
CA PRO A 471 -4.64 15.10 10.71
C PRO A 471 -3.85 16.26 10.11
N GLU A 472 -4.44 16.97 9.17
CA GLU A 472 -3.83 18.17 8.61
C GLU A 472 -3.85 19.30 9.65
N PRO A 473 -2.75 20.06 9.85
CA PRO A 473 -2.77 21.24 10.69
C PRO A 473 -3.77 22.25 10.12
N ALA A 474 -4.58 22.85 10.99
CA ALA A 474 -5.56 23.86 10.58
C ALA A 474 -4.87 24.99 9.80
N PRO A 475 -5.45 25.48 8.70
CA PRO A 475 -4.88 26.59 7.94
C PRO A 475 -4.78 27.83 8.84
N LEU A 476 -3.66 28.53 8.76
CA LEU A 476 -3.35 29.74 9.55
C LEU A 476 -4.31 30.93 9.29
N GLN A 477 -5.20 30.84 8.29
CA GLN A 477 -6.23 31.82 8.00
C GLN A 477 -7.58 31.11 7.78
N PRO A 478 -8.65 31.49 8.51
CA PRO A 478 -9.97 30.95 8.29
C PRO A 478 -10.54 31.48 6.98
N THR A 479 -10.65 30.62 5.96
CA THR A 479 -11.46 30.92 4.77
C THR A 479 -12.93 30.71 5.10
N THR A 480 -13.73 31.77 4.95
CA THR A 480 -15.11 31.95 5.44
C THR A 480 -16.19 31.08 4.76
N ALA A 481 -15.88 29.94 4.15
CA ALA A 481 -16.84 29.24 3.28
C ALA A 481 -16.99 27.71 3.49
N ARG A 482 -16.55 27.11 4.63
CA ARG A 482 -16.65 25.64 4.76
C ARG A 482 -16.90 25.18 6.21
N PRO A 483 -17.75 24.16 6.45
CA PRO A 483 -17.90 23.59 7.78
C PRO A 483 -16.62 22.89 8.21
N ALA A 484 -15.97 23.42 9.24
CA ALA A 484 -14.59 23.15 9.66
C ALA A 484 -14.29 21.72 10.17
N ALA A 485 -15.29 20.86 10.42
CA ALA A 485 -15.07 19.61 11.16
C ALA A 485 -14.71 18.38 10.31
N ALA A 486 -15.06 18.34 9.01
CA ALA A 486 -14.86 17.16 8.17
C ALA A 486 -13.54 17.18 7.36
N GLU A 487 -12.89 18.32 7.25
CA GLU A 487 -11.76 18.54 6.34
C GLU A 487 -10.39 18.26 6.95
N HIS A 488 -10.30 18.08 8.26
CA HIS A 488 -9.04 17.97 9.00
C HIS A 488 -8.78 16.57 9.57
N ALA A 489 -9.69 15.64 9.38
CA ALA A 489 -9.49 14.25 9.77
C ALA A 489 -8.60 13.53 8.77
N GLY A 490 -7.48 12.95 9.22
CA GLY A 490 -6.68 12.02 8.44
C GLY A 490 -7.51 10.79 8.03
N LEU A 491 -6.97 9.96 7.14
CA LEU A 491 -7.60 8.67 6.79
C LEU A 491 -7.57 7.72 7.99
N SER A 492 -8.52 6.78 8.04
CA SER A 492 -8.38 5.65 8.95
C SER A 492 -7.13 4.82 8.58
N GLN A 493 -6.56 4.11 9.53
CA GLN A 493 -5.36 3.29 9.27
C GLN A 493 -5.60 2.25 8.17
N ASP A 494 -6.76 1.61 8.15
CA ASP A 494 -7.10 0.62 7.12
C ASP A 494 -7.26 1.28 5.74
N ALA A 495 -7.97 2.41 5.66
CA ALA A 495 -8.08 3.16 4.42
C ALA A 495 -6.72 3.66 3.90
N ALA A 496 -5.81 4.06 4.80
CA ALA A 496 -4.46 4.47 4.43
C ALA A 496 -3.60 3.27 3.96
N SER A 497 -3.71 2.12 4.65
CA SER A 497 -3.03 0.89 4.23
C SER A 497 -3.50 0.41 2.85
N PHE A 498 -4.81 0.37 2.61
CA PHE A 498 -5.35 0.07 1.28
C PHE A 498 -4.87 1.05 0.20
N ALA A 499 -4.84 2.34 0.54
CA ALA A 499 -4.43 3.37 -0.40
C ALA A 499 -2.94 3.31 -0.77
N VAL A 500 -2.08 2.73 0.07
CA VAL A 500 -0.63 2.61 -0.17
C VAL A 500 -0.25 1.23 -0.70
N LEU A 501 -0.82 0.17 -0.13
CA LEU A 501 -0.42 -1.22 -0.37
C LEU A 501 -1.48 -2.07 -1.10
N GLY A 502 -2.74 -1.59 -1.20
CA GLY A 502 -3.83 -2.39 -1.72
C GLY A 502 -4.35 -3.49 -0.78
N VAL A 503 -3.84 -3.55 0.46
CA VAL A 503 -4.23 -4.54 1.47
C VAL A 503 -4.28 -3.90 2.86
N ASP A 504 -5.19 -4.36 3.73
CA ASP A 504 -5.25 -3.92 5.12
C ASP A 504 -4.28 -4.68 6.04
N TYR A 505 -3.98 -4.08 7.19
CA TYR A 505 -3.06 -4.67 8.17
C TYR A 505 -3.49 -6.04 8.68
N GLU A 506 -4.80 -6.28 8.82
CA GLU A 506 -5.34 -7.51 9.39
C GLU A 506 -5.28 -8.66 8.39
N SER A 507 -5.65 -8.39 7.14
CA SER A 507 -5.52 -9.35 6.04
C SER A 507 -4.06 -9.75 5.87
N PHE A 508 -3.15 -8.77 5.90
CA PHE A 508 -1.71 -8.98 5.82
C PHE A 508 -1.19 -9.88 6.96
N GLY A 509 -1.54 -9.54 8.21
CA GLY A 509 -1.18 -10.35 9.38
C GLY A 509 -1.77 -11.74 9.36
N GLY A 510 -3.02 -11.88 8.92
CA GLY A 510 -3.73 -13.17 8.79
C GLY A 510 -3.10 -14.12 7.78
N ILE A 511 -2.66 -13.58 6.63
CA ILE A 511 -1.97 -14.38 5.60
C ILE A 511 -0.63 -14.92 6.14
N VAL A 512 0.15 -14.07 6.81
CA VAL A 512 1.42 -14.50 7.42
C VAL A 512 1.18 -15.54 8.52
N ALA A 513 0.18 -15.32 9.38
CA ALA A 513 -0.16 -16.27 10.44
C ALA A 513 -0.60 -17.64 9.87
N ARG A 514 -1.36 -17.64 8.77
CA ARG A 514 -1.69 -18.86 8.04
C ARG A 514 -0.46 -19.55 7.45
N HIS A 515 0.44 -18.77 6.87
CA HIS A 515 1.72 -19.29 6.36
C HIS A 515 2.59 -19.90 7.47
N TRP A 516 2.45 -19.44 8.71
CA TRP A 516 3.10 -20.06 9.88
C TRP A 516 2.40 -21.33 10.37
N GLY A 517 1.29 -21.74 9.76
CA GLY A 517 0.54 -22.93 10.15
C GLY A 517 -0.39 -22.70 11.35
N LEU A 518 -0.73 -21.45 11.67
CA LEU A 518 -1.72 -21.13 12.70
C LEU A 518 -3.11 -21.47 12.17
N GLY A 519 -3.87 -22.29 12.94
CA GLY A 519 -5.20 -22.76 12.56
C GLY A 519 -6.27 -21.65 12.57
N ASP A 520 -7.45 -21.96 12.01
CA ASP A 520 -8.54 -20.99 11.83
C ASP A 520 -9.03 -20.36 13.14
N ASP A 521 -9.02 -21.09 14.25
CA ASP A 521 -9.37 -20.57 15.58
C ASP A 521 -8.42 -19.45 16.01
N VAL A 522 -7.10 -19.61 15.73
CA VAL A 522 -6.09 -18.58 16.03
C VAL A 522 -6.26 -17.41 15.08
N LEU A 523 -6.46 -17.67 13.79
CA LEU A 523 -6.73 -16.64 12.80
C LEU A 523 -7.95 -15.79 13.17
N HIS A 524 -8.99 -16.44 13.75
CA HIS A 524 -10.15 -15.73 14.27
C HIS A 524 -9.80 -14.85 15.47
N MET A 525 -9.04 -15.36 16.44
CA MET A 525 -8.64 -14.63 17.66
C MET A 525 -7.76 -13.40 17.36
N ILE A 526 -6.84 -13.53 16.40
CA ILE A 526 -5.91 -12.45 16.06
C ILE A 526 -6.49 -11.37 15.14
N ARG A 527 -7.70 -11.58 14.59
CA ARG A 527 -8.40 -10.56 13.82
C ARG A 527 -9.05 -9.55 14.76
N ARG A 528 -8.65 -8.28 14.69
CA ARG A 528 -9.26 -7.21 15.50
C ARG A 528 -10.75 -7.04 15.21
N LEU A 529 -11.50 -6.52 16.17
CA LEU A 529 -12.87 -6.08 15.96
C LEU A 529 -12.86 -4.71 15.27
N ALA A 530 -13.48 -4.61 14.08
CA ALA A 530 -13.57 -3.33 13.38
C ALA A 530 -14.24 -2.26 14.27
N PRO A 531 -13.76 -1.01 14.31
CA PRO A 531 -14.28 0.04 15.20
C PRO A 531 -15.79 0.31 15.04
N THR A 532 -16.32 0.08 13.85
CA THR A 532 -17.75 0.26 13.50
C THR A 532 -18.62 -0.94 13.89
N GLN A 533 -18.02 -2.10 14.19
CA GLN A 533 -18.76 -3.33 14.49
C GLN A 533 -19.17 -3.36 15.98
N PRO A 534 -20.45 -3.58 16.32
CA PRO A 534 -20.88 -3.70 17.70
C PRO A 534 -20.29 -4.98 18.33
N VAL A 535 -19.85 -4.87 19.58
CA VAL A 535 -19.36 -6.01 20.37
C VAL A 535 -20.54 -6.84 20.82
N ARG A 536 -20.60 -8.08 20.35
CA ARG A 536 -21.64 -9.07 20.74
C ARG A 536 -21.17 -9.88 21.93
N LYS A 537 -22.12 -10.59 22.57
CA LYS A 537 -21.79 -11.58 23.58
C LYS A 537 -20.92 -12.67 22.92
N PRO A 538 -19.80 -13.09 23.54
CA PRO A 538 -18.95 -14.13 22.99
C PRO A 538 -19.69 -15.47 22.99
N ASP A 539 -19.61 -16.19 21.90
CA ASP A 539 -20.19 -17.52 21.73
C ASP A 539 -19.15 -18.63 22.01
N SER A 540 -17.87 -18.26 22.02
CA SER A 540 -16.72 -19.15 22.25
C SER A 540 -15.62 -18.48 23.07
N ASP A 541 -14.68 -19.28 23.59
CA ASP A 541 -13.46 -18.79 24.24
C ASP A 541 -12.60 -17.98 23.26
N ALA A 542 -12.56 -18.37 22.00
CA ALA A 542 -11.86 -17.66 20.93
C ALA A 542 -12.43 -16.25 20.72
N ASP A 543 -13.77 -16.10 20.74
CA ASP A 543 -14.42 -14.78 20.66
C ASP A 543 -14.07 -13.91 21.86
N LEU A 544 -14.09 -14.49 23.07
CA LEU A 544 -13.76 -13.73 24.27
C LEU A 544 -12.31 -13.24 24.27
N LEU A 545 -11.37 -14.11 23.89
CA LEU A 545 -9.96 -13.73 23.76
C LEU A 545 -9.75 -12.64 22.71
N ARG A 546 -10.43 -12.76 21.57
CA ARG A 546 -10.45 -11.73 20.52
C ARG A 546 -10.95 -10.39 21.04
N ILE A 547 -12.07 -10.40 21.81
CA ILE A 547 -12.68 -9.19 22.37
C ILE A 547 -11.76 -8.52 23.39
N VAL A 548 -11.14 -9.28 24.30
CA VAL A 548 -10.19 -8.75 25.29
C VAL A 548 -8.98 -8.12 24.62
N ALA A 549 -8.39 -8.82 23.65
CA ALA A 549 -7.24 -8.33 22.90
C ALA A 549 -7.57 -7.07 22.10
N SER A 550 -8.74 -7.01 21.44
CA SER A 550 -9.20 -5.83 20.70
C SER A 550 -9.44 -4.63 21.62
N ALA A 551 -10.06 -4.85 22.79
CA ALA A 551 -10.28 -3.78 23.78
C ALA A 551 -8.95 -3.17 24.28
N ALA A 552 -7.97 -4.02 24.58
CA ALA A 552 -6.65 -3.58 25.00
C ALA A 552 -5.92 -2.79 23.90
N ASN A 553 -5.96 -3.29 22.66
CA ASN A 553 -5.36 -2.61 21.52
C ASN A 553 -6.01 -1.25 21.23
N GLU A 554 -7.35 -1.16 21.25
CA GLU A 554 -8.07 0.09 21.08
C GLU A 554 -7.78 1.10 22.22
N ALA A 555 -7.66 0.61 23.44
CA ALA A 555 -7.31 1.46 24.58
C ALA A 555 -5.89 2.04 24.45
N VAL A 556 -4.94 1.25 23.97
CA VAL A 556 -3.57 1.73 23.72
C VAL A 556 -3.50 2.66 22.52
N ASP A 557 -4.24 2.37 21.44
CA ASP A 557 -4.35 3.27 20.28
C ASP A 557 -4.93 4.65 20.69
N ALA A 558 -5.89 4.67 21.63
CA ALA A 558 -6.47 5.91 22.17
C ALA A 558 -5.43 6.79 22.89
N LEU A 559 -4.38 6.21 23.49
CA LEU A 559 -3.33 6.98 24.18
C LEU A 559 -2.46 7.83 23.22
N GLU A 560 -2.47 7.55 21.93
CA GLU A 560 -1.68 8.28 20.92
C GLU A 560 -2.33 9.54 20.38
N LEU A 561 -3.57 9.87 20.79
CA LEU A 561 -4.33 11.01 20.28
C LEU A 561 -3.80 12.39 20.72
N GLY A 562 -2.67 12.43 21.42
CA GLY A 562 -1.84 13.63 21.67
C GLY A 562 -2.37 14.59 22.75
N SER A 563 -3.68 14.82 22.88
CA SER A 563 -4.23 15.73 23.89
C SER A 563 -5.04 14.98 24.95
N ALA A 564 -4.85 15.34 26.23
CA ALA A 564 -5.54 14.69 27.34
C ALA A 564 -7.08 14.61 27.20
N PRO A 565 -7.79 15.64 26.72
CA PRO A 565 -9.23 15.56 26.49
C PRO A 565 -9.61 14.55 25.40
N LYS A 566 -8.84 14.47 24.30
CA LYS A 566 -9.10 13.50 23.21
C LYS A 566 -8.86 12.07 23.69
N VAL A 567 -7.77 11.86 24.44
CA VAL A 567 -7.47 10.55 25.06
C VAL A 567 -8.59 10.12 26.00
N ALA A 568 -9.05 11.01 26.90
CA ALA A 568 -10.13 10.70 27.82
C ALA A 568 -11.45 10.37 27.10
N ALA A 569 -11.81 11.13 26.06
CA ALA A 569 -12.99 10.86 25.25
C ALA A 569 -12.89 9.51 24.51
N ALA A 570 -11.74 9.20 23.92
CA ALA A 570 -11.51 7.93 23.23
C ALA A 570 -11.56 6.72 24.19
N LEU A 571 -10.92 6.82 25.37
CA LEU A 571 -11.02 5.77 26.39
C LEU A 571 -12.46 5.57 26.89
N ALA A 572 -13.24 6.64 27.02
CA ALA A 572 -14.66 6.54 27.37
C ALA A 572 -15.46 5.80 26.29
N LEU A 573 -15.12 5.98 24.99
CA LEU A 573 -15.74 5.22 23.89
C LEU A 573 -15.35 3.73 23.96
N VAL A 574 -14.10 3.41 24.25
CA VAL A 574 -13.65 2.02 24.46
C VAL A 574 -14.43 1.38 25.60
N VAL A 575 -14.54 2.06 26.76
CA VAL A 575 -15.34 1.56 27.89
C VAL A 575 -16.78 1.32 27.45
N LYS A 576 -17.44 2.31 26.83
CA LYS A 576 -18.82 2.19 26.36
C LYS A 576 -19.01 0.97 25.43
N ARG A 577 -18.04 0.71 24.57
CA ARG A 577 -18.09 -0.40 23.59
C ARG A 577 -17.96 -1.78 24.25
N TYR A 578 -17.06 -1.93 25.22
CA TYR A 578 -16.68 -3.22 25.79
C TYR A 578 -17.29 -3.49 27.19
N ALA A 579 -17.85 -2.48 27.88
CA ALA A 579 -18.34 -2.59 29.25
C ALA A 579 -19.30 -3.76 29.48
N ARG A 580 -20.26 -3.94 28.57
CA ARG A 580 -21.30 -4.98 28.70
C ARG A 580 -20.71 -6.39 28.61
N THR A 581 -19.74 -6.59 27.74
CA THR A 581 -19.17 -7.92 27.44
C THR A 581 -18.07 -8.28 28.42
N LEU A 582 -17.16 -7.36 28.70
CA LEU A 582 -16.01 -7.61 29.58
C LEU A 582 -16.27 -7.20 31.04
N ARG A 583 -17.42 -6.59 31.34
CA ARG A 583 -17.77 -6.05 32.67
C ARG A 583 -16.72 -5.08 33.23
N ILE A 584 -16.17 -4.25 32.35
CA ILE A 584 -15.17 -3.23 32.71
C ILE A 584 -15.81 -1.85 32.80
N ASP A 585 -15.32 -1.04 33.69
CA ASP A 585 -15.63 0.38 33.82
C ASP A 585 -14.38 1.23 33.52
N GLY A 586 -14.52 2.55 33.54
CA GLY A 586 -13.40 3.46 33.28
C GLY A 586 -12.27 3.34 34.31
N LYS A 587 -12.59 2.97 35.56
CA LYS A 587 -11.62 2.78 36.64
C LYS A 587 -10.80 1.50 36.39
N ALA A 588 -11.45 0.41 36.07
CA ALA A 588 -10.80 -0.86 35.74
C ALA A 588 -9.87 -0.73 34.53
N LEU A 589 -10.32 -0.04 33.46
CA LEU A 589 -9.47 0.20 32.29
C LEU A 589 -8.23 1.04 32.63
N ASN A 590 -8.39 2.11 33.43
CA ASN A 590 -7.25 2.96 33.84
C ASN A 590 -6.27 2.21 34.73
N ILE A 591 -6.74 1.33 35.63
CA ILE A 591 -5.88 0.46 36.45
C ILE A 591 -5.10 -0.49 35.53
N ALA A 592 -5.76 -1.17 34.60
CA ALA A 592 -5.12 -2.08 33.66
C ALA A 592 -4.02 -1.38 32.83
N LEU A 593 -4.29 -0.18 32.33
CA LEU A 593 -3.29 0.59 31.58
C LEU A 593 -2.12 1.06 32.46
N LYS A 594 -2.35 1.37 33.74
CA LYS A 594 -1.30 1.72 34.70
C LYS A 594 -0.40 0.52 35.00
N GLU A 595 -0.98 -0.61 35.35
CA GLU A 595 -0.26 -1.87 35.59
C GLU A 595 0.56 -2.29 34.37
N ALA A 596 -0.02 -2.21 33.16
CA ALA A 596 0.67 -2.50 31.92
C ALA A 596 1.91 -1.60 31.72
N ARG A 597 1.81 -0.29 32.01
CA ARG A 597 2.94 0.63 31.94
C ARG A 597 4.03 0.32 32.97
N GLU A 598 3.65 -0.10 34.16
CA GLU A 598 4.60 -0.51 35.21
C GLU A 598 5.37 -1.77 34.81
N LEU A 599 4.66 -2.77 34.26
CA LEU A 599 5.28 -3.99 33.72
C LEU A 599 6.22 -3.69 32.55
N LEU A 600 5.84 -2.79 31.65
CA LEU A 600 6.70 -2.39 30.53
C LEU A 600 7.98 -1.71 31.00
N ARG A 601 7.91 -0.84 32.03
CA ARG A 601 9.07 -0.16 32.62
C ARG A 601 10.00 -1.13 33.36
N SER A 602 9.44 -2.09 34.09
CA SER A 602 10.22 -3.10 34.82
C SER A 602 10.95 -4.05 33.88
N SER A 603 10.32 -4.41 32.74
CA SER A 603 10.94 -5.27 31.71
C SER A 603 12.09 -4.58 30.95
N GLY A 604 12.10 -3.24 30.89
CA GLY A 604 13.17 -2.45 30.26
C GLY A 604 14.39 -2.21 31.15
N ARG A 605 14.26 -2.39 32.45
CA ARG A 605 15.37 -2.25 33.42
C ARG A 605 16.07 -3.61 33.51
N ALA A 606 17.26 -3.73 32.90
CA ALA A 606 18.18 -4.83 33.24
C ALA A 606 18.38 -4.84 34.75
N PRO A 607 18.33 -6.02 35.44
CA PRO A 607 18.64 -6.07 36.85
C PRO A 607 20.06 -5.52 37.03
N ALA A 608 20.18 -4.43 37.79
CA ALA A 608 21.47 -3.90 38.18
C ALA A 608 22.23 -5.05 38.85
N ALA A 609 23.34 -5.47 38.25
CA ALA A 609 24.23 -6.41 38.85
C ALA A 609 24.57 -5.86 40.27
N LYS A 610 24.21 -6.61 41.32
CA LYS A 610 24.74 -6.36 42.64
C LYS A 610 26.25 -6.50 42.52
N VAL A 611 26.92 -5.38 42.39
CA VAL A 611 28.37 -5.31 42.58
C VAL A 611 28.56 -5.54 44.06
N THR A 612 28.82 -6.79 44.43
CA THR A 612 29.39 -7.13 45.74
C THR A 612 30.76 -6.51 45.74
N SER A 613 30.92 -5.43 46.49
CA SER A 613 32.20 -4.80 46.78
C SER A 613 33.11 -5.83 47.44
N LEU A 614 34.01 -6.41 46.68
CA LEU A 614 35.17 -7.11 47.22
C LEU A 614 36.15 -6.05 47.72
N THR A 615 36.25 -5.92 49.02
CA THR A 615 37.24 -5.18 49.73
C THR A 615 38.65 -5.66 49.31
N PRO A 616 39.61 -4.80 48.97
CA PRO A 616 40.96 -5.26 48.65
C PRO A 616 41.65 -5.62 49.92
N ALA A 617 42.01 -6.90 50.14
CA ALA A 617 42.91 -7.35 51.15
C ALA A 617 44.36 -7.00 50.77
N LEU A 618 45.01 -6.40 51.69
CA LEU A 618 46.42 -6.04 51.71
C LEU A 618 47.35 -7.12 51.10
N VAL A 619 48.17 -6.71 50.13
CA VAL A 619 49.35 -7.44 49.73
C VAL A 619 50.58 -6.73 50.36
N THR A 620 51.14 -7.38 51.32
CA THR A 620 52.40 -7.02 51.95
C THR A 620 53.58 -7.41 51.05
N THR A 621 54.49 -6.49 50.93
CA THR A 621 55.81 -6.56 50.29
C THR A 621 56.64 -7.75 50.67
N VAL A 622 57.32 -8.40 49.73
CA VAL A 622 58.66 -8.98 49.90
C VAL A 622 59.43 -8.90 48.58
N GLY A 623 60.47 -8.14 48.58
CA GLY A 623 61.85 -8.49 48.38
C GLY A 623 62.36 -8.65 46.94
N ALA A 624 63.18 -7.69 46.56
CA ALA A 624 64.09 -7.72 45.45
C ALA A 624 65.16 -8.83 45.58
N ALA A 625 65.49 -9.49 44.45
CA ALA A 625 66.77 -10.12 44.25
C ALA A 625 67.16 -10.10 42.77
N SER A 626 68.29 -9.58 42.56
CA SER A 626 69.11 -9.25 41.39
C SER A 626 69.50 -10.43 40.51
N PHE A 627 69.66 -10.14 39.21
CA PHE A 627 70.44 -10.90 38.24
C PHE A 627 71.95 -10.89 38.58
N PRO A 628 72.74 -11.93 38.10
CA PRO A 628 73.70 -11.61 37.07
C PRO A 628 73.93 -12.69 36.00
N THR A 629 74.40 -12.15 34.85
CA THR A 629 75.09 -12.64 33.65
C THR A 629 74.33 -13.55 32.72
#